data_7701f77538696d4d32c48bc815b019eb
#
_entry.id   7701f77538696d4d32c48bc815b019eb
#
_cell.length_a   1.000
_cell.length_b   1.000
_cell.length_c   1.000
_cell.angle_alpha   90.00
_cell.angle_beta   90.00
_cell.angle_gamma   90.00
#
_symmetry.space_group_name_H-M   'P 1'
#
loop_
_entity.id
_entity.type
_entity.pdbx_description
1 polymer ?
#
loop_
_entity_poly.entity_id
_entity_poly.type
_entity_poly.pdbx_seq_one_letter_code
_entity_poly.pdbx_strand_id
1 'polypeptide(L)'
;MPDAQLEALSLEECLALLRGQMVGRVAVIDHEFPVVLPVNYRLVETDGPVWVAVRTRPGNVIDHAAMPAAFEIDGFDLSAQEGWSVLVRGTLQHVNPDSELWRRFDPQPWLDNERDAWLIIEPVSITGRLLRSSQPLWAFHLGGYV
;
A
#
# COMPACT_ATOMS: atom_id res chain seq x y z
N MET A 1 -2.39 17.22 27.38
CA MET A 1 -2.16 16.59 26.06
C MET A 1 -2.50 15.12 26.18
N PRO A 2 -3.40 14.59 25.36
CA PRO A 2 -3.63 13.17 25.35
C PRO A 2 -2.38 12.50 24.81
N ASP A 3 -1.88 11.53 25.53
CA ASP A 3 -0.76 10.71 25.10
C ASP A 3 -1.26 9.73 24.02
N ALA A 4 -1.24 10.19 22.78
CA ALA A 4 -1.36 9.27 21.66
C ALA A 4 -0.08 8.42 21.65
N GLN A 5 -0.22 7.13 21.86
CA GLN A 5 0.90 6.22 21.78
C GLN A 5 1.07 5.79 20.33
N LEU A 6 2.22 6.12 19.76
CA LEU A 6 2.63 5.68 18.45
C LEU A 6 3.63 4.53 18.62
N GLU A 7 3.22 3.35 18.20
CA GLU A 7 4.07 2.15 18.24
C GLU A 7 4.54 1.78 16.84
N ALA A 8 5.80 1.41 16.71
CA ALA A 8 6.30 0.82 15.48
C ALA A 8 5.84 -0.61 15.35
N LEU A 9 5.35 -0.99 14.19
CA LEU A 9 5.00 -2.38 13.86
C LEU A 9 6.25 -3.13 13.41
N SER A 10 6.32 -4.41 13.75
CA SER A 10 7.34 -5.31 13.20
C SER A 10 7.10 -5.57 11.71
N LEU A 11 8.10 -6.10 11.02
CA LEU A 11 7.95 -6.51 9.63
C LEU A 11 6.85 -7.57 9.46
N GLU A 12 6.78 -8.54 10.34
CA GLU A 12 5.74 -9.59 10.31
C GLU A 12 4.33 -9.00 10.47
N GLU A 13 4.16 -8.04 11.37
CA GLU A 13 2.89 -7.34 11.55
C GLU A 13 2.53 -6.53 10.30
N CYS A 14 3.49 -5.85 9.69
CA CYS A 14 3.28 -5.13 8.42
C CYS A 14 2.86 -6.08 7.30
N LEU A 15 3.51 -7.22 7.16
CA LEU A 15 3.18 -8.21 6.14
C LEU A 15 1.80 -8.83 6.38
N ALA A 16 1.43 -9.07 7.63
CA ALA A 16 0.10 -9.56 7.98
C ALA A 16 -1.00 -8.56 7.56
N LEU A 17 -0.77 -7.27 7.80
CA LEU A 17 -1.70 -6.21 7.37
C LEU A 17 -1.76 -6.11 5.84
N LEU A 18 -0.63 -6.19 5.16
CA LEU A 18 -0.57 -6.18 3.69
C LEU A 18 -1.30 -7.37 3.05
N ARG A 19 -1.27 -8.55 3.66
CA ARG A 19 -2.04 -9.72 3.20
C ARG A 19 -3.55 -9.54 3.38
N GLY A 20 -3.95 -8.77 4.36
CA GLY A 20 -5.35 -8.61 4.75
C GLY A 20 -6.13 -7.54 3.99
N GLN A 21 -5.48 -6.77 3.12
CA GLN A 21 -6.11 -5.69 2.36
C GLN A 21 -6.06 -5.97 0.86
N MET A 22 -6.92 -5.31 0.11
CA MET A 22 -7.02 -5.45 -1.35
C MET A 22 -6.75 -4.14 -2.08
N VAL A 23 -6.89 -3.02 -1.40
CA VAL A 23 -6.73 -1.68 -1.96
C VAL A 23 -5.70 -0.93 -1.14
N GLY A 24 -4.82 -0.26 -1.83
CA GLY A 24 -3.85 0.65 -1.24
C GLY A 24 -3.69 1.89 -2.11
N ARG A 25 -2.70 2.68 -1.80
CA ARG A 25 -2.38 3.91 -2.51
C ARG A 25 -0.94 3.89 -2.97
N VAL A 26 -0.73 4.20 -4.24
CA VAL A 26 0.60 4.43 -4.81
C VAL A 26 0.85 5.92 -4.90
N ALA A 27 1.99 6.34 -4.42
CA ALA A 27 2.47 7.71 -4.53
C ALA A 27 3.70 7.76 -5.43
N VAL A 28 3.67 8.62 -6.41
CA VAL A 28 4.76 8.88 -7.36
C VAL A 28 4.91 10.39 -7.58
N ILE A 29 6.03 10.79 -8.15
CA ILE A 29 6.22 12.17 -8.61
C ILE A 29 5.91 12.20 -10.10
N ASP A 30 4.95 13.01 -10.48
CA ASP A 30 4.56 13.27 -11.87
C ASP A 30 4.73 14.76 -12.18
N HIS A 31 5.63 15.09 -13.10
CA HIS A 31 5.91 16.48 -13.47
C HIS A 31 6.07 17.42 -12.26
N GLU A 32 6.94 17.06 -11.31
CA GLU A 32 7.23 17.81 -10.08
C GLU A 32 6.14 17.74 -8.99
N PHE A 33 4.98 17.19 -9.31
CA PHE A 33 3.90 17.05 -8.32
C PHE A 33 3.87 15.64 -7.73
N PRO A 34 3.71 15.50 -6.42
CA PRO A 34 3.37 14.21 -5.83
C PRO A 34 1.93 13.86 -6.18
N VAL A 35 1.74 12.67 -6.70
CA VAL A 35 0.43 12.13 -7.08
C VAL A 35 0.17 10.88 -6.27
N VAL A 36 -1.04 10.75 -5.74
CA VAL A 36 -1.48 9.60 -4.97
C VAL A 36 -2.70 8.98 -5.66
N LEU A 37 -2.61 7.69 -5.95
CA LEU A 37 -3.66 6.95 -6.66
C LEU A 37 -4.09 5.72 -5.87
N PRO A 38 -5.40 5.48 -5.70
CA PRO A 38 -5.88 4.20 -5.19
C PRO A 38 -5.67 3.11 -6.24
N VAL A 39 -5.21 1.97 -5.80
CA VAL A 39 -4.93 0.82 -6.65
C VAL A 39 -5.37 -0.48 -5.97
N ASN A 40 -5.82 -1.43 -6.77
CA ASN A 40 -5.90 -2.80 -6.31
C ASN A 40 -4.50 -3.40 -6.30
N TYR A 41 -4.21 -4.22 -5.31
CA TYR A 41 -2.90 -4.82 -5.18
C TYR A 41 -2.96 -6.26 -4.68
N ARG A 42 -1.85 -6.93 -4.83
CA ARG A 42 -1.55 -8.21 -4.19
C ARG A 42 -0.14 -8.18 -3.61
N LEU A 43 0.02 -8.84 -2.50
CA LEU A 43 1.35 -9.14 -1.98
C LEU A 43 1.85 -10.43 -2.65
N VAL A 44 3.02 -10.37 -3.25
CA VAL A 44 3.69 -11.52 -3.85
C VAL A 44 4.84 -11.90 -2.95
N GLU A 45 4.71 -13.05 -2.31
CA GLU A 45 5.72 -13.59 -1.42
C GLU A 45 6.45 -14.74 -2.10
N THR A 46 7.75 -14.72 -2.01
CA THR A 46 8.62 -15.79 -2.51
C THR A 46 9.49 -16.30 -1.36
N ASP A 47 10.33 -17.28 -1.63
CA ASP A 47 11.30 -17.80 -0.62
C ASP A 47 12.36 -16.76 -0.21
N GLY A 48 12.28 -15.55 -0.73
CA GLY A 48 13.17 -14.43 -0.45
C GLY A 48 12.40 -13.11 -0.44
N PRO A 49 12.51 -12.32 -1.52
CA PRO A 49 11.91 -11.00 -1.56
C PRO A 49 10.38 -11.04 -1.59
N VAL A 50 9.80 -9.98 -1.05
CA VAL A 50 8.37 -9.70 -1.10
C VAL A 50 8.16 -8.54 -2.05
N TRP A 51 7.15 -8.62 -2.91
CA TRP A 51 6.77 -7.53 -3.80
C TRP A 51 5.31 -7.15 -3.65
N VAL A 52 5.03 -5.89 -3.91
CA VAL A 52 3.66 -5.40 -4.03
C VAL A 52 3.31 -5.32 -5.51
N ALA A 53 2.36 -6.14 -5.94
CA ALA A 53 1.87 -6.13 -7.30
C ALA A 53 0.65 -5.22 -7.39
N VAL A 54 0.72 -4.23 -8.27
CA VAL A 54 -0.36 -3.29 -8.50
C VAL A 54 -0.86 -3.38 -9.93
N ARG A 55 -2.15 -3.20 -10.09
CA ARG A 55 -2.81 -3.24 -11.38
C ARG A 55 -3.13 -1.82 -11.85
N THR A 56 -2.80 -1.52 -13.08
CA THR A 56 -3.08 -0.21 -13.66
C THR A 56 -3.60 -0.34 -15.08
N ARG A 57 -4.28 0.70 -15.55
CA ARG A 57 -4.62 0.82 -16.97
C ARG A 57 -3.44 1.39 -17.74
N PRO A 58 -3.17 0.90 -18.96
CA PRO A 58 -2.16 1.48 -19.82
C PRO A 58 -2.40 2.99 -20.01
N GLY A 59 -1.33 3.79 -19.95
CA GLY A 59 -1.38 5.24 -20.07
C GLY A 59 -1.70 5.98 -18.79
N ASN A 60 -1.88 5.28 -17.66
CA ASN A 60 -1.99 5.92 -16.35
C ASN A 60 -0.64 6.53 -15.94
N VAL A 61 -0.68 7.51 -15.02
CA VAL A 61 0.50 8.21 -14.50
C VAL A 61 1.57 7.28 -13.93
N ILE A 62 1.19 6.10 -13.45
CA ILE A 62 2.12 5.08 -12.96
C ILE A 62 2.60 4.09 -14.03
N ASP A 63 2.06 4.17 -15.25
CA ASP A 63 2.43 3.31 -16.36
C ASP A 63 3.67 3.85 -17.09
N HIS A 64 4.78 3.89 -16.39
CA HIS A 64 6.06 4.37 -16.89
C HIS A 64 7.18 3.35 -16.65
N ALA A 65 8.36 3.66 -17.21
CA ALA A 65 9.58 2.95 -16.85
C ALA A 65 9.83 3.02 -15.34
N ALA A 66 10.77 2.22 -14.87
CA ALA A 66 11.11 2.14 -13.45
C ALA A 66 11.26 3.52 -12.79
N MET A 67 10.57 3.71 -11.68
CA MET A 67 10.57 4.97 -10.92
C MET A 67 10.50 4.71 -9.41
N PRO A 68 11.03 5.62 -8.59
CA PRO A 68 10.78 5.58 -7.15
C PRO A 68 9.29 5.75 -6.85
N ALA A 69 8.78 4.96 -5.93
CA ALA A 69 7.41 5.02 -5.51
C ALA A 69 7.26 4.68 -4.02
N ALA A 70 6.17 5.13 -3.45
CA ALA A 70 5.68 4.67 -2.17
C ALA A 70 4.34 3.98 -2.36
N PHE A 71 4.09 2.98 -1.54
CA PHE A 71 2.80 2.30 -1.45
C PHE A 71 2.35 2.31 0.00
N GLU A 72 1.10 2.59 0.24
CA GLU A 72 0.56 2.74 1.59
C GLU A 72 -0.78 2.04 1.71
N ILE A 73 -0.97 1.39 2.84
CA ILE A 73 -2.27 0.93 3.32
C ILE A 73 -2.48 1.47 4.72
N ASP A 74 -3.73 1.72 5.05
CA ASP A 74 -4.11 2.11 6.40
C ASP A 74 -5.48 1.56 6.77
N GLY A 75 -5.76 1.60 8.05
CA GLY A 75 -7.04 1.25 8.59
C GLY A 75 -7.30 1.99 9.89
N PHE A 76 -8.57 2.06 10.24
CA PHE A 76 -9.00 2.73 11.46
C PHE A 76 -10.14 1.94 12.11
N ASP A 77 -9.99 1.61 13.38
CA ASP A 77 -11.04 1.04 14.21
C ASP A 77 -11.57 2.11 15.16
N LEU A 78 -12.75 2.61 14.85
CA LEU A 78 -13.40 3.66 15.66
C LEU A 78 -13.76 3.18 17.05
N SER A 79 -14.14 1.92 17.21
CA SER A 79 -14.55 1.36 18.48
C SER A 79 -13.37 1.14 19.44
N ALA A 80 -12.25 0.71 18.90
CA ALA A 80 -11.01 0.53 19.63
C ALA A 80 -10.17 1.81 19.73
N GLN A 81 -10.53 2.85 18.98
CA GLN A 81 -9.75 4.09 18.85
C GLN A 81 -8.31 3.84 18.40
N GLU A 82 -8.15 2.90 17.50
CA GLU A 82 -6.87 2.52 16.94
C GLU A 82 -6.83 2.82 15.45
N GLY A 83 -5.71 3.35 15.02
CA GLY A 83 -5.36 3.50 13.61
C GLY A 83 -4.03 2.83 13.33
N TRP A 84 -3.85 2.31 12.13
CA TRP A 84 -2.60 1.74 11.69
C TRP A 84 -2.30 2.12 10.25
N SER A 85 -1.04 2.13 9.91
CA SER A 85 -0.58 2.33 8.53
C SER A 85 0.64 1.49 8.25
N VAL A 86 0.79 1.08 7.00
CA VAL A 86 1.99 0.43 6.48
C VAL A 86 2.47 1.20 5.27
N LEU A 87 3.75 1.55 5.27
CA LEU A 87 4.40 2.27 4.19
C LEU A 87 5.48 1.39 3.56
N VAL A 88 5.36 1.17 2.27
CA VAL A 88 6.36 0.50 1.45
C VAL A 88 7.03 1.55 0.58
N ARG A 89 8.34 1.65 0.64
CA ARG A 89 9.14 2.47 -0.27
C ARG A 89 9.91 1.55 -1.19
N GLY A 90 9.93 1.84 -2.46
CA GLY A 90 10.65 1.01 -3.40
C GLY A 90 10.65 1.55 -4.82
N THR A 91 10.93 0.67 -5.74
CA THR A 91 10.94 0.95 -7.17
C THR A 91 9.73 0.31 -7.83
N LEU A 92 8.94 1.13 -8.48
CA LEU A 92 7.81 0.70 -9.32
C LEU A 92 8.31 0.41 -10.71
N GLN A 93 7.97 -0.76 -11.26
CA GLN A 93 8.38 -1.19 -12.59
C GLN A 93 7.39 -2.17 -13.21
N HIS A 94 7.41 -2.26 -14.54
CA HIS A 94 6.61 -3.26 -15.25
C HIS A 94 7.08 -4.67 -14.96
N VAL A 95 6.12 -5.58 -14.90
CA VAL A 95 6.42 -7.01 -14.87
C VAL A 95 6.59 -7.50 -16.31
N ASN A 96 7.74 -8.11 -16.60
CA ASN A 96 7.94 -8.77 -17.86
C ASN A 96 7.06 -10.04 -17.93
N PRO A 97 6.17 -10.19 -18.94
CA PRO A 97 5.32 -11.37 -19.07
C PRO A 97 6.08 -12.68 -19.20
N ASP A 98 7.31 -12.64 -19.69
CA ASP A 98 8.17 -13.82 -19.84
C ASP A 98 8.98 -14.14 -18.57
N SER A 99 8.86 -13.32 -17.54
CA SER A 99 9.61 -13.52 -16.31
C SER A 99 9.03 -14.66 -15.46
N GLU A 100 9.90 -15.31 -14.69
CA GLU A 100 9.47 -16.30 -13.70
C GLU A 100 8.53 -15.69 -12.65
N LEU A 101 8.70 -14.40 -12.37
CA LEU A 101 7.83 -13.65 -11.50
C LEU A 101 6.39 -13.64 -12.01
N TRP A 102 6.19 -13.40 -13.31
CA TRP A 102 4.86 -13.44 -13.94
C TRP A 102 4.18 -14.79 -13.76
N ARG A 103 4.93 -15.88 -13.86
CA ARG A 103 4.39 -17.24 -13.68
C ARG A 103 3.94 -17.51 -12.24
N ARG A 104 4.57 -16.86 -11.26
CA ARG A 104 4.20 -16.97 -9.84
C ARG A 104 3.00 -16.14 -9.47
N PHE A 105 2.64 -15.15 -10.29
CA PHE A 105 1.47 -14.32 -10.07
C PHE A 105 0.19 -15.11 -10.06
N ASP A 106 0.16 -16.29 -10.68
CA ASP A 106 -1.07 -16.99 -11.01
C ASP A 106 -2.14 -15.96 -11.37
N PRO A 107 -2.17 -15.50 -12.64
CA PRO A 107 -3.17 -14.53 -13.06
C PRO A 107 -4.53 -15.23 -13.03
N GLN A 108 -5.05 -15.43 -11.82
CA GLN A 108 -6.46 -15.69 -11.66
C GLN A 108 -7.14 -14.55 -12.38
N PRO A 109 -7.86 -14.83 -13.47
CA PRO A 109 -8.53 -13.78 -14.22
C PRO A 109 -9.69 -13.25 -13.40
N TRP A 110 -9.39 -12.46 -12.40
CA TRP A 110 -10.43 -11.82 -11.60
C TRP A 110 -11.20 -10.80 -12.40
N LEU A 111 -10.64 -10.37 -13.51
CA LEU A 111 -11.31 -9.56 -14.50
C LEU A 111 -10.58 -9.78 -15.82
N ASP A 112 -11.27 -10.37 -16.77
CA ASP A 112 -10.91 -10.48 -18.17
C ASP A 112 -10.81 -9.09 -18.83
N ASN A 113 -9.95 -8.24 -18.33
CA ASN A 113 -9.54 -7.07 -19.06
C ASN A 113 -8.10 -7.28 -19.51
N GLU A 114 -7.94 -7.83 -20.70
CA GLU A 114 -6.67 -7.91 -21.46
C GLU A 114 -5.96 -6.55 -21.59
N ARG A 115 -6.57 -5.49 -21.03
CA ARG A 115 -6.11 -4.11 -21.13
C ARG A 115 -5.36 -3.61 -19.91
N ASP A 116 -5.29 -4.39 -18.84
CA ASP A 116 -4.62 -3.94 -17.63
C ASP A 116 -3.17 -4.42 -17.59
N ALA A 117 -2.27 -3.50 -17.26
CA ALA A 117 -0.87 -3.78 -17.03
C ALA A 117 -0.63 -4.08 -15.55
N TRP A 118 0.28 -5.01 -15.28
CA TRP A 118 0.77 -5.27 -13.94
C TRP A 118 2.11 -4.58 -13.73
N LEU A 119 2.20 -3.90 -12.61
CA LEU A 119 3.42 -3.30 -12.11
C LEU A 119 3.77 -3.94 -10.79
N ILE A 120 5.04 -3.96 -10.46
CA ILE A 120 5.52 -4.38 -9.15
C ILE A 120 6.26 -3.25 -8.48
N ILE A 121 6.13 -3.19 -7.16
CA ILE A 121 6.99 -2.39 -6.30
C ILE A 121 7.94 -3.36 -5.61
N GLU A 122 9.22 -3.21 -5.90
CA GLU A 122 10.28 -3.90 -5.20
C GLU A 122 10.64 -3.08 -3.96
N PRO A 123 10.33 -3.58 -2.74
CA PRO A 123 10.53 -2.80 -1.54
C PRO A 123 12.02 -2.58 -1.22
N VAL A 124 12.37 -1.36 -0.89
CA VAL A 124 13.61 -0.99 -0.21
C VAL A 124 13.38 -0.98 1.31
N SER A 125 12.20 -0.57 1.74
CA SER A 125 11.79 -0.59 3.13
C SER A 125 10.30 -0.82 3.29
N ILE A 126 9.95 -1.52 4.35
CA ILE A 126 8.55 -1.72 4.80
C ILE A 126 8.51 -1.30 6.27
N THR A 127 7.70 -0.31 6.57
CA THR A 127 7.51 0.21 7.92
C THR A 127 6.03 0.32 8.24
N GLY A 128 5.70 0.19 9.50
CA GLY A 128 4.31 0.33 9.95
C GLY A 128 4.22 1.02 11.29
N ARG A 129 3.05 1.57 11.54
CA ARG A 129 2.73 2.30 12.78
C ARG A 129 1.36 1.93 13.27
N LEU A 130 1.25 1.80 14.58
CA LEU A 130 0.01 1.68 15.29
C LEU A 130 -0.19 2.92 16.14
N LEU A 131 -1.31 3.59 15.97
CA LEU A 131 -1.71 4.75 16.75
C LEU A 131 -2.85 4.35 17.66
N ARG A 132 -2.67 4.49 18.96
CA ARG A 132 -3.70 4.33 19.96
C ARG A 132 -4.03 5.67 20.60
N SER A 133 -5.31 6.00 20.66
CA SER A 133 -5.77 7.18 21.36
C SER A 133 -6.23 6.81 22.75
N SER A 134 -5.80 7.58 23.74
CA SER A 134 -6.28 7.47 25.10
C SER A 134 -7.58 8.24 25.36
N GLN A 135 -8.06 8.99 24.36
CA GLN A 135 -9.26 9.81 24.51
C GLN A 135 -10.53 9.08 24.06
N PRO A 136 -11.62 9.26 24.77
CA PRO A 136 -12.91 8.74 24.34
C PRO A 136 -13.38 9.42 23.04
N LEU A 137 -14.09 8.67 22.19
CA LEU A 137 -14.57 9.11 20.88
C LEU A 137 -15.32 10.45 20.89
N TRP A 138 -16.08 10.71 21.95
CA TRP A 138 -16.82 11.96 22.09
C TRP A 138 -15.93 13.21 22.21
N ALA A 139 -14.68 13.04 22.64
CA ALA A 139 -13.73 14.15 22.73
C ALA A 139 -13.34 14.71 21.38
N PHE A 140 -13.47 13.91 20.31
CA PHE A 140 -13.17 14.34 18.95
C PHE A 140 -14.32 15.11 18.29
N HIS A 141 -15.54 15.00 18.82
CA HIS A 141 -16.70 15.67 18.26
C HIS A 141 -16.92 17.10 18.79
N LEU A 142 -16.31 17.44 19.92
CA LEU A 142 -16.49 18.76 20.55
C LEU A 142 -15.53 19.83 20.04
N GLY A 143 -14.52 19.47 19.26
CA GLY A 143 -13.52 20.41 18.72
C GLY A 143 -13.77 20.86 17.28
N GLY A 144 -14.84 20.44 16.67
CA GLY A 144 -14.92 20.44 15.21
C GLY A 144 -15.57 21.63 14.52
N TYR A 145 -16.34 22.46 15.18
CA TYR A 145 -16.95 23.61 14.49
C TYR A 145 -17.28 24.72 15.51
N VAL A 146 -16.39 25.63 15.60
CA VAL A 146 -16.71 27.00 15.99
C VAL A 146 -16.32 27.90 14.84
#